data_ea01ba04d91d4e1cfd2e2972431a902e
#
_entry.id   ea01ba04d91d4e1cfd2e2972431a902e
#
_cell.length_a   1.000
_cell.length_b   1.000
_cell.length_c   1.000
_cell.angle_alpha   90.00
_cell.angle_beta   90.00
_cell.angle_gamma   90.00
#
_symmetry.space_group_name_H-M   'P 1'
#
loop_
_entity.id
_entity.type
_entity.pdbx_description
1 polymer ?
#
loop_
_entity_poly.entity_id
_entity_poly.type
_entity_poly.pdbx_seq_one_letter_code
_entity_poly.pdbx_strand_id
1 'polypeptide(L)'
;MRQAHVRGATTPPLREETIGAALKAAAENWPDTEALVSVHQGIRWTYADLDEKSDALAAGLLALGLRRGDRLGIWSPNNAEWTLTQFATAKIGVILVNINPAYRLSELEYTLNKVGVSALVTPERFKTSEYVAMVEELAPEIPRSTGVIASARLPHLKQAIQIGDAPRKGWRNFGEIAGLAGEEERRMLAVTERDLDCRDAINIQFTSGTTGLPKGATLSHHNILNNGFFVGRSIGLKQGNRLCIPVPLYHCFGMVMGNLGCLTHGATMVYPAEAFDPLAVLQAVQEERCTGLYGVPTMFIAELSHPDFATFDLSSLRTGCMAGSPCPVEVMKQVISAMHMTDVTI
;
A
#
# COMPACT_ATOMS: atom_id res chain seq x y z
N MET A 1 25.65 -10.89 -37.73
CA MET A 1 24.38 -10.47 -37.07
C MET A 1 24.72 -9.94 -35.70
N ARG A 2 24.36 -8.68 -35.37
CA ARG A 2 24.49 -8.17 -33.97
C ARG A 2 23.42 -8.89 -33.15
N GLN A 3 23.81 -9.56 -32.06
CA GLN A 3 22.86 -10.15 -31.12
C GLN A 3 22.00 -9.03 -30.56
N ALA A 4 20.68 -9.22 -30.59
CA ALA A 4 19.70 -8.31 -29.94
C ALA A 4 19.70 -8.55 -28.42
N HIS A 5 20.87 -8.37 -27.78
CA HIS A 5 21.05 -8.54 -26.35
C HIS A 5 21.66 -7.26 -25.77
N VAL A 6 20.92 -6.65 -24.83
CA VAL A 6 21.39 -5.49 -24.06
C VAL A 6 21.38 -5.88 -22.58
N ARG A 7 22.50 -5.66 -21.91
CA ARG A 7 22.64 -5.85 -20.46
C ARG A 7 22.58 -4.49 -19.79
N GLY A 8 21.69 -4.34 -18.82
CA GLY A 8 21.60 -3.13 -17.99
C GLY A 8 22.81 -2.96 -17.06
N ALA A 9 22.90 -1.79 -16.42
CA ALA A 9 23.89 -1.53 -15.39
C ALA A 9 23.71 -2.52 -14.20
N THR A 10 24.84 -2.93 -13.61
CA THR A 10 24.87 -3.82 -12.45
C THR A 10 25.22 -3.09 -11.14
N THR A 11 25.31 -1.76 -11.20
CA THR A 11 25.60 -0.89 -10.05
C THR A 11 24.54 0.20 -9.94
N PRO A 12 23.89 0.35 -8.77
CA PRO A 12 24.02 -0.49 -7.58
C PRO A 12 23.50 -1.91 -7.82
N PRO A 13 23.90 -2.90 -6.99
CA PRO A 13 23.37 -4.25 -7.07
C PRO A 13 21.89 -4.28 -6.66
N LEU A 14 21.20 -5.33 -7.04
CA LEU A 14 19.84 -5.61 -6.55
C LEU A 14 19.87 -5.89 -5.04
N ARG A 15 18.82 -5.48 -4.36
CA ARG A 15 18.60 -5.78 -2.92
C ARG A 15 18.13 -7.24 -2.79
N GLU A 16 18.83 -8.00 -1.94
CA GLU A 16 18.56 -9.42 -1.70
C GLU A 16 17.99 -9.63 -0.29
N GLU A 17 17.01 -8.82 0.10
CA GLU A 17 16.37 -8.84 1.41
C GLU A 17 14.83 -8.88 1.29
N THR A 18 14.17 -9.25 2.38
CA THR A 18 12.71 -9.17 2.49
C THR A 18 12.25 -7.75 2.80
N ILE A 19 10.98 -7.43 2.53
CA ILE A 19 10.39 -6.13 2.88
C ILE A 19 10.39 -5.91 4.39
N GLY A 20 10.13 -6.97 5.18
CA GLY A 20 10.21 -6.89 6.65
C GLY A 20 11.61 -6.53 7.13
N ALA A 21 12.66 -7.18 6.58
CA ALA A 21 14.04 -6.85 6.90
C ALA A 21 14.42 -5.42 6.50
N ALA A 22 13.93 -4.96 5.34
CA ALA A 22 14.13 -3.57 4.89
C ALA A 22 13.47 -2.55 5.83
N LEU A 23 12.26 -2.85 6.35
CA LEU A 23 11.59 -1.98 7.33
C LEU A 23 12.35 -1.92 8.65
N LYS A 24 12.81 -3.05 9.15
CA LYS A 24 13.62 -3.12 10.37
C LYS A 24 14.90 -2.31 10.21
N ALA A 25 15.62 -2.49 9.10
CA ALA A 25 16.82 -1.70 8.81
C ALA A 25 16.52 -0.19 8.69
N ALA A 26 15.37 0.19 8.15
CA ALA A 26 14.95 1.58 8.09
C ALA A 26 14.65 2.15 9.49
N ALA A 27 14.01 1.38 10.36
CA ALA A 27 13.76 1.76 11.76
C ALA A 27 15.06 1.90 12.56
N GLU A 28 16.05 1.04 12.31
CA GLU A 28 17.38 1.14 12.94
C GLU A 28 18.18 2.35 12.43
N ASN A 29 18.10 2.66 11.14
CA ASN A 29 18.86 3.76 10.52
C ASN A 29 18.23 5.14 10.73
N TRP A 30 16.89 5.21 10.79
CA TRP A 30 16.11 6.46 10.81
C TRP A 30 14.96 6.41 11.84
N PRO A 31 15.19 6.00 13.11
CA PRO A 31 14.13 5.72 14.08
C PRO A 31 13.15 6.88 14.26
N ASP A 32 13.66 8.11 14.34
CA ASP A 32 12.89 9.32 14.62
C ASP A 32 12.38 10.03 13.35
N THR A 33 12.73 9.53 12.16
CA THR A 33 12.23 10.10 10.91
C THR A 33 10.78 9.66 10.70
N GLU A 34 9.88 10.60 10.37
CA GLU A 34 8.51 10.25 10.01
C GLU A 34 8.50 9.32 8.79
N ALA A 35 7.93 8.14 8.94
CA ALA A 35 7.73 7.17 7.86
C ALA A 35 6.41 7.40 7.15
N LEU A 36 5.36 7.72 7.92
CA LEU A 36 3.99 7.87 7.41
C LEU A 36 3.29 9.07 8.05
N VAL A 37 2.67 9.87 7.18
CA VAL A 37 1.69 10.89 7.56
C VAL A 37 0.41 10.64 6.77
N SER A 38 -0.66 10.26 7.47
CA SER A 38 -2.01 10.17 6.90
C SER A 38 -2.79 11.40 7.34
N VAL A 39 -2.84 12.41 6.47
CA VAL A 39 -3.36 13.75 6.81
C VAL A 39 -4.83 13.67 7.23
N HIS A 40 -5.65 13.00 6.45
CA HIS A 40 -7.10 12.86 6.69
C HIS A 40 -7.44 12.06 7.97
N GLN A 41 -6.50 11.24 8.48
CA GLN A 41 -6.68 10.49 9.73
C GLN A 41 -6.01 11.19 10.92
N GLY A 42 -5.20 12.24 10.71
CA GLY A 42 -4.38 12.85 11.75
C GLY A 42 -3.28 11.94 12.31
N ILE A 43 -2.86 10.93 11.54
CA ILE A 43 -1.87 9.92 11.95
C ILE A 43 -0.47 10.34 11.49
N ARG A 44 0.49 10.21 12.42
CA ARG A 44 1.93 10.38 12.15
C ARG A 44 2.69 9.28 12.84
N TRP A 45 3.46 8.51 12.08
CA TRP A 45 4.32 7.44 12.59
C TRP A 45 5.74 7.63 12.10
N THR A 46 6.69 7.50 13.03
CA THR A 46 8.10 7.36 12.69
C THR A 46 8.40 5.98 12.10
N TYR A 47 9.62 5.77 11.60
CA TYR A 47 10.04 4.43 11.16
C TYR A 47 10.07 3.44 12.32
N ALA A 48 10.45 3.87 13.53
CA ALA A 48 10.38 3.05 14.74
C ALA A 48 8.92 2.66 15.06
N ASP A 49 7.99 3.62 15.03
CA ASP A 49 6.55 3.37 15.24
C ASP A 49 5.99 2.40 14.19
N LEU A 50 6.35 2.58 12.93
CA LEU A 50 5.85 1.75 11.83
C LEU A 50 6.36 0.30 11.97
N ASP A 51 7.62 0.11 12.36
CA ASP A 51 8.20 -1.21 12.58
C ASP A 51 7.54 -1.91 13.77
N GLU A 52 7.44 -1.23 14.94
CA GLU A 52 6.79 -1.76 16.15
C GLU A 52 5.34 -2.14 15.91
N LYS A 53 4.56 -1.24 15.27
CA LYS A 53 3.16 -1.50 14.96
C LYS A 53 3.00 -2.65 13.95
N SER A 54 3.93 -2.76 13.00
CA SER A 54 3.94 -3.86 12.03
C SER A 54 4.24 -5.19 12.70
N ASP A 55 5.15 -5.24 13.67
CA ASP A 55 5.44 -6.42 14.49
C ASP A 55 4.23 -6.84 15.31
N ALA A 56 3.58 -5.89 15.96
CA ALA A 56 2.39 -6.14 16.77
C ALA A 56 1.23 -6.69 15.93
N LEU A 57 0.96 -6.09 14.76
CA LEU A 57 -0.07 -6.59 13.85
C LEU A 57 0.32 -7.95 13.26
N ALA A 58 1.58 -8.16 12.88
CA ALA A 58 2.07 -9.43 12.34
C ALA A 58 1.88 -10.57 13.34
N ALA A 59 2.25 -10.36 14.60
CA ALA A 59 2.02 -11.32 15.67
C ALA A 59 0.52 -11.58 15.89
N GLY A 60 -0.33 -10.55 15.85
CA GLY A 60 -1.77 -10.70 15.93
C GLY A 60 -2.37 -11.49 14.76
N LEU A 61 -1.86 -11.32 13.55
CA LEU A 61 -2.26 -12.13 12.39
C LEU A 61 -1.85 -13.60 12.56
N LEU A 62 -0.68 -13.88 13.17
CA LEU A 62 -0.28 -15.24 13.54
C LEU A 62 -1.25 -15.85 14.58
N ALA A 63 -1.71 -15.05 15.55
CA ALA A 63 -2.71 -15.49 16.55
C ALA A 63 -4.08 -15.80 15.90
N LEU A 64 -4.43 -15.12 14.81
CA LEU A 64 -5.60 -15.47 14.00
C LEU A 64 -5.43 -16.73 13.14
N GLY A 65 -4.26 -17.34 13.17
CA GLY A 65 -3.97 -18.58 12.46
C GLY A 65 -3.42 -18.39 11.04
N LEU A 66 -3.10 -17.17 10.60
CA LEU A 66 -2.46 -16.96 9.31
C LEU A 66 -1.00 -17.44 9.36
N ARG A 67 -0.54 -17.98 8.23
CA ARG A 67 0.82 -18.54 8.08
C ARG A 67 1.42 -18.12 6.74
N ARG A 68 2.75 -18.28 6.61
CA ARG A 68 3.47 -18.06 5.34
C ARG A 68 2.75 -18.73 4.18
N GLY A 69 2.52 -18.00 3.12
CA GLY A 69 1.80 -18.46 1.92
C GLY A 69 0.28 -18.32 1.98
N ASP A 70 -0.34 -17.98 3.12
CA ASP A 70 -1.74 -17.58 3.17
C ASP A 70 -1.95 -16.25 2.44
N ARG A 71 -3.17 -15.99 1.99
CA ARG A 71 -3.54 -14.77 1.27
C ARG A 71 -4.45 -13.93 2.14
N LEU A 72 -4.00 -12.71 2.43
CA LEU A 72 -4.81 -11.68 3.07
C LEU A 72 -5.21 -10.64 2.03
N GLY A 73 -6.50 -10.51 1.78
CA GLY A 73 -7.05 -9.46 0.92
C GLY A 73 -7.19 -8.14 1.67
N ILE A 74 -6.75 -7.05 1.04
CA ILE A 74 -7.06 -5.70 1.52
C ILE A 74 -7.92 -4.98 0.49
N TRP A 75 -9.16 -4.65 0.89
CA TRP A 75 -10.14 -3.96 0.07
C TRP A 75 -10.50 -2.63 0.73
N SER A 76 -9.67 -1.64 0.49
CA SER A 76 -9.68 -0.37 1.21
C SER A 76 -9.17 0.77 0.35
N PRO A 77 -9.67 2.00 0.54
CA PRO A 77 -9.00 3.20 0.07
C PRO A 77 -7.66 3.43 0.79
N ASN A 78 -7.00 4.55 0.47
CA ASN A 78 -5.73 4.92 1.10
C ASN A 78 -5.96 5.27 2.58
N ASN A 79 -5.26 4.58 3.47
CA ASN A 79 -5.24 4.86 4.92
C ASN A 79 -3.97 4.26 5.56
N ALA A 80 -3.75 4.55 6.83
CA ALA A 80 -2.59 4.05 7.57
C ALA A 80 -2.66 2.53 7.78
N GLU A 81 -3.87 1.98 7.99
CA GLU A 81 -4.12 0.55 8.18
C GLU A 81 -3.75 -0.26 6.94
N TRP A 82 -3.92 0.34 5.74
CA TRP A 82 -3.47 -0.27 4.49
C TRP A 82 -1.95 -0.52 4.52
N THR A 83 -1.21 0.53 4.85
CA THR A 83 0.26 0.48 4.92
C THR A 83 0.74 -0.45 6.02
N LEU A 84 0.10 -0.39 7.18
CA LEU A 84 0.42 -1.28 8.29
C LEU A 84 0.19 -2.74 7.91
N THR A 85 -0.90 -3.04 7.19
CA THR A 85 -1.20 -4.39 6.69
C THR A 85 -0.14 -4.86 5.68
N GLN A 86 0.33 -3.97 4.79
CA GLN A 86 1.40 -4.28 3.83
C GLN A 86 2.67 -4.77 4.53
N PHE A 87 3.12 -4.05 5.55
CA PHE A 87 4.34 -4.38 6.25
C PHE A 87 4.19 -5.57 7.20
N ALA A 88 3.08 -5.66 7.93
CA ALA A 88 2.79 -6.78 8.82
C ALA A 88 2.71 -8.12 8.07
N THR A 89 2.02 -8.17 6.94
CA THR A 89 1.95 -9.38 6.11
C THR A 89 3.31 -9.76 5.54
N ALA A 90 4.12 -8.76 5.16
CA ALA A 90 5.47 -8.99 4.65
C ALA A 90 6.42 -9.61 5.69
N LYS A 91 6.25 -9.29 6.99
CA LYS A 91 7.06 -9.86 8.08
C LYS A 91 6.79 -11.35 8.35
N ILE A 92 5.60 -11.84 8.00
CA ILE A 92 5.21 -13.24 8.25
C ILE A 92 5.01 -14.07 6.97
N GLY A 93 5.35 -13.50 5.80
CA GLY A 93 5.24 -14.18 4.52
C GLY A 93 3.79 -14.46 4.09
N VAL A 94 2.81 -13.75 4.64
CA VAL A 94 1.42 -13.75 4.19
C VAL A 94 1.32 -12.90 2.93
N ILE A 95 0.77 -13.46 1.87
CA ILE A 95 0.69 -12.79 0.57
C ILE A 95 -0.43 -11.76 0.60
N LEU A 96 -0.09 -10.48 0.48
CA LEU A 96 -1.07 -9.40 0.40
C LEU A 96 -1.74 -9.38 -0.96
N VAL A 97 -3.06 -9.45 -0.99
CA VAL A 97 -3.88 -9.38 -2.20
C VAL A 97 -4.50 -7.99 -2.30
N ASN A 98 -4.05 -7.22 -3.28
CA ASN A 98 -4.55 -5.87 -3.51
C ASN A 98 -5.89 -5.93 -4.25
N ILE A 99 -6.96 -5.49 -3.60
CA ILE A 99 -8.32 -5.51 -4.16
C ILE A 99 -8.71 -4.09 -4.55
N ASN A 100 -9.15 -3.92 -5.80
CA ASN A 100 -9.55 -2.60 -6.30
C ASN A 100 -10.80 -2.09 -5.54
N PRO A 101 -10.74 -0.91 -4.91
CA PRO A 101 -11.87 -0.28 -4.22
C PRO A 101 -13.14 -0.12 -5.04
N ALA A 102 -13.02 -0.09 -6.37
CA ALA A 102 -14.17 0.04 -7.28
C ALA A 102 -14.87 -1.29 -7.59
N TYR A 103 -14.33 -2.43 -7.16
CA TYR A 103 -14.96 -3.73 -7.42
C TYR A 103 -16.35 -3.82 -6.81
N ARG A 104 -17.24 -4.55 -7.52
CA ARG A 104 -18.57 -4.91 -7.06
C ARG A 104 -18.59 -6.40 -6.73
N LEU A 105 -19.77 -6.91 -6.42
CA LEU A 105 -19.97 -8.28 -5.92
C LEU A 105 -19.31 -9.35 -6.78
N SER A 106 -19.50 -9.28 -8.10
CA SER A 106 -18.97 -10.29 -9.03
C SER A 106 -17.45 -10.30 -9.12
N GLU A 107 -16.83 -9.11 -9.22
CA GLU A 107 -15.38 -8.99 -9.25
C GLU A 107 -14.75 -9.33 -7.89
N LEU A 108 -15.41 -8.95 -6.80
CA LEU A 108 -14.97 -9.28 -5.46
C LEU A 108 -14.99 -10.79 -5.23
N GLU A 109 -16.12 -11.45 -5.49
CA GLU A 109 -16.27 -12.91 -5.37
C GLU A 109 -15.23 -13.65 -6.21
N TYR A 110 -15.07 -13.23 -7.47
CA TYR A 110 -14.05 -13.80 -8.35
C TYR A 110 -12.65 -13.64 -7.78
N THR A 111 -12.30 -12.44 -7.35
CA THR A 111 -10.97 -12.12 -6.81
C THR A 111 -10.64 -12.95 -5.58
N LEU A 112 -11.56 -12.99 -4.60
CA LEU A 112 -11.38 -13.72 -3.36
C LEU A 112 -11.20 -15.22 -3.60
N ASN A 113 -12.00 -15.80 -4.48
CA ASN A 113 -11.95 -17.21 -4.80
C ASN A 113 -10.77 -17.58 -5.69
N LYS A 114 -10.44 -16.73 -6.68
CA LYS A 114 -9.36 -17.00 -7.66
C LYS A 114 -8.03 -17.28 -7.01
N VAL A 115 -7.71 -16.56 -5.95
CA VAL A 115 -6.43 -16.70 -5.25
C VAL A 115 -6.59 -17.32 -3.86
N GLY A 116 -7.82 -17.69 -3.48
CA GLY A 116 -8.13 -18.33 -2.20
C GLY A 116 -7.78 -17.44 -1.00
N VAL A 117 -8.36 -16.24 -0.95
CA VAL A 117 -8.18 -15.30 0.18
C VAL A 117 -8.71 -15.91 1.46
N SER A 118 -7.85 -16.03 2.48
CA SER A 118 -8.19 -16.62 3.78
C SER A 118 -8.58 -15.58 4.84
N ALA A 119 -8.11 -14.35 4.72
CA ALA A 119 -8.51 -13.22 5.55
C ALA A 119 -8.78 -11.99 4.68
N LEU A 120 -9.79 -11.21 5.05
CA LEU A 120 -10.14 -9.96 4.34
C LEU A 120 -10.14 -8.80 5.32
N VAL A 121 -9.41 -7.74 4.99
CA VAL A 121 -9.41 -6.46 5.69
C VAL A 121 -10.16 -5.43 4.85
N THR A 122 -11.14 -4.73 5.45
CA THR A 122 -11.92 -3.69 4.76
C THR A 122 -12.50 -2.69 5.75
N PRO A 123 -12.68 -1.40 5.40
CA PRO A 123 -13.54 -0.50 6.15
C PRO A 123 -15.03 -0.86 5.96
N GLU A 124 -15.91 -0.25 6.74
CA GLU A 124 -17.34 -0.50 6.60
C GLU A 124 -17.85 -0.10 5.20
N ARG A 125 -17.40 1.07 4.71
CA ARG A 125 -17.80 1.62 3.42
C ARG A 125 -16.73 2.53 2.83
N PHE A 126 -16.86 2.81 1.54
CA PHE A 126 -16.10 3.83 0.83
C PHE A 126 -16.96 4.44 -0.28
N LYS A 127 -17.12 5.76 -0.26
CA LYS A 127 -18.05 6.49 -1.15
C LYS A 127 -19.46 5.87 -1.08
N THR A 128 -19.99 5.38 -2.20
CA THR A 128 -21.30 4.74 -2.32
C THR A 128 -21.26 3.22 -2.14
N SER A 129 -20.12 2.62 -1.84
CA SER A 129 -19.96 1.18 -1.69
C SER A 129 -19.98 0.80 -0.21
N GLU A 130 -20.98 0.04 0.20
CA GLU A 130 -21.13 -0.52 1.53
C GLU A 130 -20.39 -1.86 1.60
N TYR A 131 -19.07 -1.79 1.84
CA TYR A 131 -18.16 -2.94 1.69
C TYR A 131 -18.53 -4.11 2.59
N VAL A 132 -18.77 -3.85 3.87
CA VAL A 132 -19.16 -4.90 4.82
C VAL A 132 -20.45 -5.56 4.39
N ALA A 133 -21.48 -4.80 3.99
CA ALA A 133 -22.75 -5.34 3.50
C ALA A 133 -22.58 -6.18 2.23
N MET A 134 -21.71 -5.75 1.31
CA MET A 134 -21.40 -6.51 0.09
C MET A 134 -20.70 -7.84 0.40
N VAL A 135 -19.78 -7.87 1.37
CA VAL A 135 -19.12 -9.12 1.79
C VAL A 135 -20.12 -10.03 2.50
N GLU A 136 -21.02 -9.49 3.34
CA GLU A 136 -22.07 -10.25 4.00
C GLU A 136 -23.11 -10.82 3.01
N GLU A 137 -23.34 -10.17 1.87
CA GLU A 137 -24.15 -10.72 0.78
C GLU A 137 -23.48 -11.94 0.14
N LEU A 138 -22.16 -11.94 0.02
CA LEU A 138 -21.37 -13.07 -0.48
C LEU A 138 -21.20 -14.18 0.58
N ALA A 139 -21.16 -13.81 1.85
CA ALA A 139 -20.92 -14.71 2.98
C ALA A 139 -21.90 -14.41 4.14
N PRO A 140 -23.20 -14.72 3.99
CA PRO A 140 -24.23 -14.43 5.01
C PRO A 140 -24.02 -15.21 6.32
N GLU A 141 -23.04 -16.07 6.37
CA GLU A 141 -22.62 -16.80 7.55
C GLU A 141 -21.79 -15.92 8.52
N ILE A 142 -21.17 -14.84 8.06
CA ILE A 142 -20.29 -13.98 8.87
C ILE A 142 -20.96 -13.48 10.15
N PRO A 143 -22.17 -12.87 10.12
CA PRO A 143 -22.82 -12.38 11.34
C PRO A 143 -23.17 -13.45 12.36
N ARG A 144 -23.16 -14.74 11.96
CA ARG A 144 -23.46 -15.90 12.82
C ARG A 144 -22.20 -16.62 13.28
N SER A 145 -21.05 -16.27 12.72
CA SER A 145 -19.77 -16.88 13.06
C SER A 145 -19.30 -16.39 14.43
N THR A 146 -18.81 -17.31 15.24
CA THR A 146 -18.17 -17.03 16.56
C THR A 146 -16.65 -17.25 16.53
N GLY A 147 -16.08 -17.50 15.35
CA GLY A 147 -14.67 -17.80 15.18
C GLY A 147 -14.28 -17.82 13.72
N VAL A 148 -13.99 -19.00 13.19
CA VAL A 148 -13.63 -19.19 11.78
C VAL A 148 -14.89 -19.18 10.92
N ILE A 149 -14.88 -18.38 9.85
CA ILE A 149 -15.96 -18.32 8.87
C ILE A 149 -16.00 -19.62 8.06
N ALA A 150 -17.21 -20.11 7.77
CA ALA A 150 -17.45 -21.26 6.91
C ALA A 150 -18.53 -20.87 5.89
N SER A 151 -18.13 -20.25 4.78
CA SER A 151 -19.05 -19.81 3.73
C SER A 151 -18.99 -20.74 2.52
N ALA A 152 -20.16 -21.02 1.95
CA ALA A 152 -20.27 -21.82 0.74
C ALA A 152 -19.77 -21.06 -0.51
N ARG A 153 -20.02 -19.75 -0.60
CA ARG A 153 -19.59 -18.92 -1.73
C ARG A 153 -18.14 -18.47 -1.63
N LEU A 154 -17.63 -18.32 -0.40
CA LEU A 154 -16.25 -17.91 -0.12
C LEU A 154 -15.52 -18.98 0.72
N PRO A 155 -15.30 -20.21 0.18
CA PRO A 155 -14.86 -21.36 0.97
C PRO A 155 -13.47 -21.22 1.60
N HIS A 156 -12.66 -20.32 1.09
CA HIS A 156 -11.32 -20.02 1.63
C HIS A 156 -11.34 -18.96 2.71
N LEU A 157 -12.36 -18.07 2.74
CA LEU A 157 -12.43 -16.98 3.71
C LEU A 157 -12.66 -17.53 5.13
N LYS A 158 -11.71 -17.27 6.02
CA LYS A 158 -11.73 -17.72 7.42
C LYS A 158 -11.86 -16.57 8.40
N GLN A 159 -11.35 -15.39 8.05
CA GLN A 159 -11.34 -14.20 8.90
C GLN A 159 -11.86 -12.99 8.12
N ALA A 160 -12.78 -12.24 8.72
CA ALA A 160 -13.26 -10.95 8.25
C ALA A 160 -12.87 -9.89 9.28
N ILE A 161 -12.10 -8.88 8.86
CA ILE A 161 -11.49 -7.86 9.71
C ILE A 161 -11.97 -6.49 9.21
N GLN A 162 -12.62 -5.74 10.10
CA GLN A 162 -13.15 -4.43 9.79
C GLN A 162 -12.25 -3.34 10.36
N ILE A 163 -11.87 -2.38 9.50
CA ILE A 163 -11.25 -1.12 9.91
C ILE A 163 -12.35 -0.20 10.45
N GLY A 164 -12.11 0.42 11.60
CA GLY A 164 -13.03 1.33 12.28
C GLY A 164 -13.28 0.93 13.74
N ASP A 165 -13.95 1.80 14.50
CA ASP A 165 -14.08 1.67 15.96
C ASP A 165 -15.16 0.66 16.40
N ALA A 166 -16.15 0.40 15.55
CA ALA A 166 -17.30 -0.44 15.89
C ALA A 166 -17.55 -1.51 14.81
N PRO A 167 -16.86 -2.65 14.87
CA PRO A 167 -17.04 -3.70 13.89
C PRO A 167 -18.44 -4.32 14.00
N ARG A 168 -18.99 -4.74 12.87
CA ARG A 168 -20.25 -5.47 12.82
C ARG A 168 -20.11 -6.86 13.44
N LYS A 169 -21.21 -7.41 13.85
CA LYS A 169 -21.25 -8.76 14.43
C LYS A 169 -20.64 -9.80 13.47
N GLY A 170 -19.72 -10.61 13.98
CA GLY A 170 -18.98 -11.60 13.22
C GLY A 170 -17.70 -11.07 12.53
N TRP A 171 -17.49 -9.76 12.58
CA TRP A 171 -16.25 -9.10 12.14
C TRP A 171 -15.33 -8.87 13.32
N ARG A 172 -14.03 -8.97 13.07
CA ARG A 172 -13.02 -8.58 14.06
C ARG A 172 -12.67 -7.11 13.88
N ASN A 173 -12.40 -6.43 14.98
CA ASN A 173 -11.88 -5.07 14.93
C ASN A 173 -10.41 -5.08 14.52
N PHE A 174 -10.04 -4.31 13.48
CA PHE A 174 -8.65 -4.21 13.04
C PHE A 174 -7.72 -3.72 14.16
N GLY A 175 -8.16 -2.72 14.93
CA GLY A 175 -7.39 -2.15 16.05
C GLY A 175 -7.12 -3.12 17.20
N GLU A 176 -7.91 -4.20 17.32
CA GLU A 176 -7.75 -5.20 18.37
C GLU A 176 -6.84 -6.37 17.97
N ILE A 177 -6.53 -6.53 16.66
CA ILE A 177 -5.77 -7.69 16.17
C ILE A 177 -4.40 -7.79 16.83
N ALA A 178 -3.67 -6.69 16.95
CA ALA A 178 -2.35 -6.66 17.59
C ALA A 178 -2.38 -7.17 19.05
N GLY A 179 -3.49 -6.91 19.76
CA GLY A 179 -3.68 -7.34 21.16
C GLY A 179 -3.96 -8.85 21.32
N LEU A 180 -4.19 -9.58 20.24
CA LEU A 180 -4.42 -11.04 20.30
C LEU A 180 -3.14 -11.83 20.53
N ALA A 181 -1.97 -11.23 20.25
CA ALA A 181 -0.68 -11.92 20.31
C ALA A 181 -0.19 -12.10 21.75
N GLY A 182 0.17 -13.33 22.11
CA GLY A 182 0.92 -13.67 23.30
C GLY A 182 2.43 -13.74 23.04
N GLU A 183 3.15 -14.33 24.01
CA GLU A 183 4.60 -14.57 23.86
C GLU A 183 4.93 -15.60 22.78
N GLU A 184 4.05 -16.55 22.55
CA GLU A 184 4.24 -17.60 21.53
C GLU A 184 4.26 -16.99 20.14
N GLU A 185 3.29 -16.14 19.82
CA GLU A 185 3.19 -15.48 18.50
C GLU A 185 4.36 -14.51 18.26
N ARG A 186 4.82 -13.80 19.29
CA ARG A 186 6.01 -12.95 19.18
C ARG A 186 7.28 -13.75 18.92
N ARG A 187 7.44 -14.92 19.56
CA ARG A 187 8.55 -15.83 19.25
C ARG A 187 8.42 -16.41 17.85
N MET A 188 7.21 -16.78 17.44
CA MET A 188 6.93 -17.29 16.11
C MET A 188 7.25 -16.24 15.04
N LEU A 189 6.91 -14.95 15.25
CA LEU A 189 7.28 -13.86 14.37
C LEU A 189 8.78 -13.81 14.12
N ALA A 190 9.58 -13.79 15.20
CA ALA A 190 11.04 -13.71 15.10
C ALA A 190 11.67 -14.93 14.38
N VAL A 191 11.05 -16.10 14.46
CA VAL A 191 11.48 -17.29 13.69
C VAL A 191 11.08 -17.15 12.23
N THR A 192 9.83 -16.79 11.98
CA THR A 192 9.28 -16.66 10.61
C THR A 192 10.08 -15.62 9.80
N GLU A 193 10.37 -14.45 10.36
CA GLU A 193 11.14 -13.42 9.67
C GLU A 193 12.52 -13.91 9.18
N ARG A 194 13.19 -14.74 9.98
CA ARG A 194 14.50 -15.31 9.61
C ARG A 194 14.42 -16.37 8.52
N ASP A 195 13.27 -17.05 8.43
CA ASP A 195 13.08 -18.18 7.51
C ASP A 195 12.51 -17.74 6.15
N LEU A 196 12.16 -16.44 5.99
CA LEU A 196 11.67 -15.89 4.73
C LEU A 196 12.82 -15.67 3.74
N ASP A 197 12.53 -15.98 2.47
CA ASP A 197 13.43 -15.67 1.34
C ASP A 197 12.90 -14.46 0.57
N CYS A 198 13.79 -13.60 0.09
CA CYS A 198 13.41 -12.45 -0.73
C CYS A 198 12.69 -12.85 -2.03
N ARG A 199 12.82 -14.09 -2.48
CA ARG A 199 12.12 -14.64 -3.64
C ARG A 199 10.75 -15.23 -3.32
N ASP A 200 10.36 -15.29 -2.05
CA ASP A 200 8.99 -15.68 -1.68
C ASP A 200 7.96 -14.75 -2.29
N ALA A 201 6.83 -15.34 -2.71
CA ALA A 201 5.67 -14.57 -3.13
C ALA A 201 5.11 -13.76 -1.95
N ILE A 202 4.89 -12.45 -2.16
CA ILE A 202 4.43 -11.57 -1.09
C ILE A 202 3.27 -10.66 -1.48
N ASN A 203 3.02 -10.51 -2.75
CA ASN A 203 1.95 -9.66 -3.23
C ASN A 203 1.24 -10.25 -4.45
N ILE A 204 -0.07 -10.09 -4.52
CA ILE A 204 -0.86 -10.38 -5.72
C ILE A 204 -1.60 -9.10 -6.11
N GLN A 205 -1.35 -8.64 -7.34
CA GLN A 205 -2.05 -7.50 -7.93
C GLN A 205 -2.92 -7.96 -9.10
N PHE A 206 -4.18 -7.57 -9.06
CA PHE A 206 -5.08 -7.84 -10.17
C PHE A 206 -4.95 -6.77 -11.24
N THR A 207 -4.71 -7.22 -12.48
CA THR A 207 -4.62 -6.36 -13.67
C THR A 207 -5.84 -6.56 -14.54
N SER A 208 -6.23 -5.52 -15.30
CA SER A 208 -7.25 -5.64 -16.36
C SER A 208 -6.76 -6.64 -17.39
N GLY A 209 -7.39 -7.81 -17.43
CA GLY A 209 -7.06 -8.82 -18.43
C GLY A 209 -7.59 -8.44 -19.81
N THR A 210 -6.80 -8.64 -20.86
CA THR A 210 -7.25 -8.51 -22.25
C THR A 210 -8.35 -9.54 -22.63
N THR A 211 -8.62 -10.51 -21.77
CA THR A 211 -9.56 -11.63 -21.96
C THR A 211 -10.82 -11.54 -21.08
N GLY A 212 -11.13 -10.40 -20.50
CA GLY A 212 -12.36 -10.12 -19.74
C GLY A 212 -12.24 -10.25 -18.22
N LEU A 213 -11.62 -11.30 -17.68
CA LEU A 213 -11.45 -11.44 -16.21
C LEU A 213 -10.09 -10.94 -15.74
N PRO A 214 -10.01 -10.27 -14.56
CA PRO A 214 -8.75 -9.81 -14.00
C PRO A 214 -7.76 -10.97 -13.77
N LYS A 215 -6.47 -10.71 -14.04
CA LYS A 215 -5.37 -11.65 -13.79
C LYS A 215 -4.62 -11.26 -12.53
N GLY A 216 -4.43 -12.21 -11.61
CA GLY A 216 -3.63 -11.99 -10.39
C GLY A 216 -2.14 -12.18 -10.69
N ALA A 217 -1.40 -11.08 -10.85
CA ALA A 217 0.06 -11.13 -10.98
C ALA A 217 0.68 -11.33 -9.59
N THR A 218 1.41 -12.43 -9.42
CA THR A 218 2.09 -12.76 -8.17
C THR A 218 3.52 -12.24 -8.20
N LEU A 219 3.91 -11.50 -7.16
CA LEU A 219 5.17 -10.77 -7.06
C LEU A 219 5.90 -11.18 -5.77
N SER A 220 7.24 -11.27 -5.85
CA SER A 220 8.09 -11.56 -4.69
C SER A 220 8.53 -10.27 -3.98
N HIS A 221 9.05 -10.40 -2.76
CA HIS A 221 9.75 -9.29 -2.08
C HIS A 221 10.82 -8.69 -2.99
N HIS A 222 11.63 -9.54 -3.62
CA HIS A 222 12.71 -9.12 -4.53
C HIS A 222 12.19 -8.28 -5.71
N ASN A 223 11.06 -8.67 -6.32
CA ASN A 223 10.50 -7.92 -7.43
C ASN A 223 10.11 -6.49 -7.02
N ILE A 224 9.26 -6.38 -5.98
CA ILE A 224 8.66 -5.09 -5.65
C ILE A 224 9.57 -4.19 -4.83
N LEU A 225 10.42 -4.75 -3.94
CA LEU A 225 11.38 -3.95 -3.18
C LEU A 225 12.41 -3.29 -4.09
N ASN A 226 12.96 -4.04 -5.06
CA ASN A 226 13.88 -3.49 -6.05
C ASN A 226 13.22 -2.45 -6.95
N ASN A 227 11.97 -2.68 -7.37
CA ASN A 227 11.24 -1.68 -8.15
C ASN A 227 11.09 -0.38 -7.35
N GLY A 228 10.65 -0.44 -6.09
CA GLY A 228 10.55 0.72 -5.21
C GLY A 228 11.91 1.43 -5.02
N PHE A 229 12.97 0.66 -4.77
CA PHE A 229 14.32 1.21 -4.62
C PHE A 229 14.80 1.97 -5.85
N PHE A 230 14.69 1.38 -7.04
CA PHE A 230 15.17 2.04 -8.26
C PHE A 230 14.31 3.24 -8.66
N VAL A 231 13.00 3.19 -8.43
CA VAL A 231 12.13 4.36 -8.65
C VAL A 231 12.48 5.48 -7.68
N GLY A 232 12.58 5.20 -6.37
CA GLY A 232 12.98 6.19 -5.37
C GLY A 232 14.33 6.84 -5.72
N ARG A 233 15.32 6.03 -6.15
CA ARG A 233 16.61 6.52 -6.64
C ARG A 233 16.45 7.41 -7.88
N SER A 234 15.61 7.03 -8.84
CA SER A 234 15.43 7.78 -10.10
C SER A 234 14.84 9.16 -9.89
N ILE A 235 13.94 9.31 -8.91
CA ILE A 235 13.36 10.60 -8.52
C ILE A 235 14.17 11.30 -7.42
N GLY A 236 15.34 10.76 -7.05
CA GLY A 236 16.26 11.37 -6.10
C GLY A 236 15.73 11.46 -4.67
N LEU A 237 14.96 10.44 -4.20
CA LEU A 237 14.56 10.35 -2.80
C LEU A 237 15.76 10.17 -1.89
N LYS A 238 15.69 10.75 -0.71
CA LYS A 238 16.65 10.62 0.38
C LYS A 238 15.94 10.88 1.72
N GLN A 239 16.61 10.56 2.83
CA GLN A 239 16.14 10.87 4.16
C GLN A 239 15.68 12.33 4.28
N GLY A 240 14.54 12.52 4.93
CA GLY A 240 13.90 13.81 5.12
C GLY A 240 13.09 14.33 3.92
N ASN A 241 13.09 13.63 2.78
CA ASN A 241 12.14 13.94 1.72
C ASN A 241 10.73 13.47 2.13
N ARG A 242 9.72 14.16 1.61
CA ARG A 242 8.31 13.90 1.88
C ARG A 242 7.61 13.72 0.53
N LEU A 243 7.08 12.53 0.29
CA LEU A 243 6.43 12.18 -0.97
C LEU A 243 4.91 12.18 -0.80
N CYS A 244 4.23 13.11 -1.43
CA CYS A 244 2.76 13.10 -1.52
C CYS A 244 2.29 12.00 -2.46
N ILE A 245 1.45 11.10 -1.96
CA ILE A 245 0.97 9.89 -2.63
C ILE A 245 -0.56 9.90 -2.70
N PRO A 246 -1.17 10.70 -3.59
CA PRO A 246 -2.62 10.68 -3.80
C PRO A 246 -3.08 9.51 -4.68
N VAL A 247 -2.13 8.82 -5.31
CA VAL A 247 -2.40 7.63 -6.12
C VAL A 247 -2.80 6.44 -5.25
N PRO A 248 -3.65 5.52 -5.76
CA PRO A 248 -4.19 4.43 -4.95
C PRO A 248 -3.12 3.44 -4.47
N LEU A 249 -3.18 3.07 -3.19
CA LEU A 249 -2.30 2.06 -2.61
C LEU A 249 -2.57 0.63 -3.12
N TYR A 250 -3.80 0.33 -3.57
CA TYR A 250 -4.08 -0.97 -4.17
C TYR A 250 -3.34 -1.21 -5.49
N HIS A 251 -2.78 -0.16 -6.10
CA HIS A 251 -1.99 -0.22 -7.32
C HIS A 251 -0.49 -0.11 -7.01
N CYS A 252 0.37 -0.70 -7.86
CA CYS A 252 1.83 -0.64 -7.70
C CYS A 252 2.38 0.80 -7.65
N PHE A 253 1.71 1.77 -8.26
CA PHE A 253 2.12 3.16 -8.20
C PHE A 253 2.13 3.69 -6.76
N GLY A 254 1.10 3.38 -5.95
CA GLY A 254 1.07 3.75 -4.53
C GLY A 254 1.96 2.85 -3.67
N MET A 255 1.66 1.53 -3.62
CA MET A 255 2.28 0.66 -2.62
C MET A 255 3.72 0.24 -2.94
N VAL A 256 4.12 0.17 -4.21
CA VAL A 256 5.50 -0.19 -4.60
C VAL A 256 6.33 1.07 -4.81
N MET A 257 5.95 1.90 -5.80
CA MET A 257 6.74 3.09 -6.14
C MET A 257 6.70 4.14 -5.03
N GLY A 258 5.54 4.31 -4.36
CA GLY A 258 5.39 5.20 -3.21
C GLY A 258 5.96 4.59 -1.92
N ASN A 259 5.26 3.62 -1.33
CA ASN A 259 5.62 3.11 0.01
C ASN A 259 7.03 2.49 0.06
N LEU A 260 7.35 1.56 -0.85
CA LEU A 260 8.67 0.92 -0.84
C LEU A 260 9.77 1.85 -1.36
N GLY A 261 9.41 2.82 -2.23
CA GLY A 261 10.32 3.89 -2.62
C GLY A 261 10.73 4.76 -1.43
N CYS A 262 9.78 5.20 -0.60
CA CYS A 262 10.05 5.93 0.63
C CYS A 262 10.82 5.08 1.65
N LEU A 263 10.37 3.85 1.90
CA LEU A 263 11.02 2.91 2.81
C LEU A 263 12.52 2.78 2.54
N THR A 264 12.89 2.56 1.29
CA THR A 264 14.27 2.26 0.90
C THR A 264 15.20 3.48 0.92
N HIS A 265 14.66 4.68 1.11
CA HIS A 265 15.42 5.96 1.09
C HIS A 265 15.22 6.81 2.36
N GLY A 266 14.49 6.32 3.38
CA GLY A 266 14.21 7.09 4.59
C GLY A 266 13.35 8.34 4.34
N ALA A 267 12.47 8.28 3.34
CA ALA A 267 11.56 9.35 3.01
C ALA A 267 10.19 9.13 3.66
N THR A 268 9.40 10.19 3.84
CA THR A 268 8.07 10.14 4.44
C THR A 268 7.00 9.87 3.38
N MET A 269 6.14 8.89 3.60
CA MET A 269 4.90 8.68 2.85
C MET A 269 3.84 9.66 3.35
N VAL A 270 3.28 10.50 2.48
CA VAL A 270 2.22 11.45 2.85
C VAL A 270 0.96 11.12 2.06
N TYR A 271 -0.12 10.73 2.76
CA TYR A 271 -1.43 10.46 2.18
C TYR A 271 -2.37 11.65 2.44
N PRO A 272 -2.71 12.45 1.41
CA PRO A 272 -3.54 13.63 1.59
C PRO A 272 -4.98 13.28 1.96
N ALA A 273 -5.55 12.24 1.37
CA ALA A 273 -6.93 11.79 1.55
C ALA A 273 -7.09 10.30 1.24
N GLU A 274 -8.28 9.73 1.54
CA GLU A 274 -8.64 8.34 1.21
C GLU A 274 -8.61 8.06 -0.31
N ALA A 275 -8.93 9.07 -1.10
CA ALA A 275 -8.89 9.04 -2.56
C ALA A 275 -8.38 10.37 -3.08
N PHE A 276 -8.08 10.43 -4.36
CA PHE A 276 -7.66 11.68 -4.97
C PHE A 276 -8.71 12.78 -4.81
N ASP A 277 -8.27 13.89 -4.22
CA ASP A 277 -8.95 15.17 -4.14
C ASP A 277 -7.92 16.27 -4.38
N PRO A 278 -8.08 17.11 -5.41
CA PRO A 278 -7.05 18.10 -5.80
C PRO A 278 -6.80 19.13 -4.71
N LEU A 279 -7.84 19.55 -3.95
CA LEU A 279 -7.69 20.51 -2.88
C LEU A 279 -6.87 19.90 -1.72
N ALA A 280 -7.22 18.68 -1.31
CA ALA A 280 -6.48 17.96 -0.27
C ALA A 280 -5.01 17.73 -0.64
N VAL A 281 -4.71 17.48 -1.93
CA VAL A 281 -3.33 17.35 -2.41
C VAL A 281 -2.57 18.67 -2.27
N LEU A 282 -3.14 19.79 -2.73
CA LEU A 282 -2.51 21.11 -2.64
C LEU A 282 -2.26 21.54 -1.19
N GLN A 283 -3.25 21.31 -0.31
CA GLN A 283 -3.11 21.54 1.13
C GLN A 283 -2.00 20.69 1.74
N ALA A 284 -2.01 19.39 1.49
CA ALA A 284 -0.99 18.48 2.03
C ALA A 284 0.43 18.82 1.52
N VAL A 285 0.57 19.21 0.25
CA VAL A 285 1.88 19.64 -0.28
C VAL A 285 2.40 20.85 0.47
N GLN A 286 1.57 21.85 0.71
CA GLN A 286 1.94 23.06 1.43
C GLN A 286 2.23 22.77 2.91
N GLU A 287 1.27 22.18 3.63
CA GLU A 287 1.33 21.98 5.07
C GLU A 287 2.44 21.02 5.48
N GLU A 288 2.59 19.91 4.72
CA GLU A 288 3.60 18.89 4.97
C GLU A 288 4.94 19.20 4.29
N ARG A 289 5.05 20.33 3.57
CA ARG A 289 6.26 20.70 2.83
C ARG A 289 6.77 19.57 1.95
N CYS A 290 5.85 18.93 1.21
CA CYS A 290 6.20 17.80 0.36
C CYS A 290 7.25 18.19 -0.68
N THR A 291 8.26 17.33 -0.83
CA THR A 291 9.37 17.53 -1.79
C THR A 291 9.14 16.80 -3.10
N GLY A 292 8.19 15.87 -3.09
CA GLY A 292 7.78 15.11 -4.27
C GLY A 292 6.28 14.87 -4.31
N LEU A 293 5.75 14.69 -5.52
CA LEU A 293 4.34 14.42 -5.77
C LEU A 293 4.19 13.35 -6.85
N TYR A 294 3.33 12.36 -6.60
CA TYR A 294 2.92 11.37 -7.59
C TYR A 294 1.53 11.68 -8.13
N GLY A 295 1.32 11.42 -9.40
CA GLY A 295 0.01 11.56 -10.00
C GLY A 295 -0.08 10.98 -11.40
N VAL A 296 -1.30 10.72 -11.85
CA VAL A 296 -1.58 10.51 -13.27
C VAL A 296 -1.87 11.85 -13.93
N PRO A 297 -1.74 12.00 -15.27
CA PRO A 297 -1.92 13.30 -15.93
C PRO A 297 -3.23 14.03 -15.57
N THR A 298 -4.33 13.30 -15.42
CA THR A 298 -5.64 13.91 -15.05
C THR A 298 -5.65 14.46 -13.62
N MET A 299 -4.85 13.93 -12.70
CA MET A 299 -4.69 14.48 -11.35
C MET A 299 -3.98 15.83 -11.41
N PHE A 300 -2.84 15.92 -12.09
CA PHE A 300 -2.11 17.17 -12.27
C PHE A 300 -2.96 18.24 -13.00
N ILE A 301 -3.74 17.84 -13.99
CA ILE A 301 -4.68 18.77 -14.67
C ILE A 301 -5.71 19.32 -13.67
N ALA A 302 -6.28 18.47 -12.81
CA ALA A 302 -7.27 18.89 -11.81
C ALA A 302 -6.65 19.81 -10.76
N GLU A 303 -5.43 19.52 -10.30
CA GLU A 303 -4.66 20.36 -9.36
C GLU A 303 -4.36 21.74 -9.97
N LEU A 304 -3.77 21.79 -11.18
CA LEU A 304 -3.44 23.02 -11.90
C LEU A 304 -4.67 23.87 -12.26
N SER A 305 -5.83 23.23 -12.45
CA SER A 305 -7.10 23.90 -12.79
C SER A 305 -7.92 24.27 -11.56
N HIS A 306 -7.44 23.96 -10.34
CA HIS A 306 -8.18 24.27 -9.13
C HIS A 306 -8.32 25.79 -8.96
N PRO A 307 -9.51 26.34 -8.65
CA PRO A 307 -9.71 27.79 -8.51
C PRO A 307 -8.73 28.47 -7.54
N ASP A 308 -8.40 27.79 -6.47
CA ASP A 308 -7.50 28.31 -5.42
C ASP A 308 -6.02 27.93 -5.64
N PHE A 309 -5.66 27.33 -6.78
CA PHE A 309 -4.30 26.86 -7.05
C PHE A 309 -3.23 27.92 -6.73
N ALA A 310 -3.47 29.15 -7.15
CA ALA A 310 -2.51 30.26 -6.97
C ALA A 310 -2.33 30.70 -5.50
N THR A 311 -3.15 30.21 -4.58
CA THR A 311 -3.06 30.55 -3.14
C THR A 311 -2.13 29.63 -2.37
N PHE A 312 -1.72 28.50 -2.97
CA PHE A 312 -0.87 27.51 -2.30
C PHE A 312 0.62 27.73 -2.55
N ASP A 313 1.43 27.60 -1.50
CA ASP A 313 2.89 27.56 -1.60
C ASP A 313 3.36 26.14 -1.94
N LEU A 314 3.67 25.89 -3.20
CA LEU A 314 4.17 24.62 -3.70
C LEU A 314 5.71 24.64 -3.88
N SER A 315 6.41 25.65 -3.38
CA SER A 315 7.86 25.85 -3.58
C SER A 315 8.75 24.77 -2.97
N SER A 316 8.19 23.92 -2.10
CA SER A 316 8.90 22.76 -1.56
C SER A 316 9.02 21.59 -2.55
N LEU A 317 8.15 21.53 -3.56
CA LEU A 317 8.20 20.48 -4.58
C LEU A 317 9.45 20.62 -5.45
N ARG A 318 10.00 19.49 -5.84
CA ARG A 318 11.16 19.37 -6.72
C ARG A 318 10.99 18.24 -7.73
N THR A 319 10.46 17.10 -7.26
CA THR A 319 10.48 15.83 -7.99
C THR A 319 9.15 15.09 -7.91
N GLY A 320 9.08 13.96 -8.54
CA GLY A 320 7.93 13.08 -8.53
C GLY A 320 7.80 12.29 -9.83
N CYS A 321 6.63 11.73 -10.05
CA CYS A 321 6.36 10.95 -11.24
C CYS A 321 4.95 11.24 -11.77
N MET A 322 4.87 11.57 -13.07
CA MET A 322 3.62 11.60 -13.80
C MET A 322 3.55 10.35 -14.70
N ALA A 323 2.68 9.40 -14.38
CA ALA A 323 2.63 8.12 -15.07
C ALA A 323 1.20 7.56 -15.20
N GLY A 324 1.08 6.34 -15.73
CA GLY A 324 -0.19 5.62 -15.83
C GLY A 324 -0.97 5.88 -17.14
N SER A 325 -0.63 6.91 -17.90
CA SER A 325 -1.12 7.17 -19.25
C SER A 325 -0.12 8.07 -19.99
N PRO A 326 -0.29 8.31 -21.31
CA PRO A 326 0.57 9.26 -22.02
C PRO A 326 0.56 10.64 -21.35
N CYS A 327 1.75 11.18 -21.08
CA CYS A 327 1.92 12.46 -20.39
C CYS A 327 1.90 13.62 -21.38
N PRO A 328 0.88 14.52 -21.35
CA PRO A 328 0.79 15.65 -22.27
C PRO A 328 1.94 16.65 -22.04
N VAL A 329 2.63 17.05 -23.09
CA VAL A 329 3.79 17.95 -23.03
C VAL A 329 3.46 19.27 -22.33
N GLU A 330 2.30 19.86 -22.62
CA GLU A 330 1.91 21.14 -22.01
C GLU A 330 1.61 21.02 -20.52
N VAL A 331 1.02 19.90 -20.08
CA VAL A 331 0.82 19.63 -18.65
C VAL A 331 2.17 19.48 -17.96
N MET A 332 3.13 18.74 -18.55
CA MET A 332 4.49 18.62 -18.01
C MET A 332 5.19 19.96 -17.86
N LYS A 333 5.07 20.87 -18.86
CA LYS A 333 5.62 22.22 -18.76
C LYS A 333 5.02 23.02 -17.60
N GLN A 334 3.69 22.93 -17.42
CA GLN A 334 2.99 23.61 -16.32
C GLN A 334 3.41 23.03 -14.94
N VAL A 335 3.52 21.71 -14.82
CA VAL A 335 4.00 21.06 -13.59
C VAL A 335 5.43 21.53 -13.23
N ILE A 336 6.31 21.64 -14.22
CA ILE A 336 7.68 22.14 -14.02
C ILE A 336 7.66 23.61 -13.60
N SER A 337 6.90 24.48 -14.29
CA SER A 337 6.96 25.91 -14.07
C SER A 337 6.10 26.42 -12.92
N ALA A 338 4.86 25.89 -12.75
CA ALA A 338 3.90 26.35 -11.75
C ALA A 338 3.91 25.55 -10.45
N MET A 339 4.29 24.25 -10.51
CA MET A 339 4.40 23.40 -9.31
C MET A 339 5.86 23.18 -8.87
N HIS A 340 6.82 23.82 -9.49
CA HIS A 340 8.27 23.74 -9.15
C HIS A 340 8.91 22.35 -9.28
N MET A 341 8.25 21.38 -9.94
CA MET A 341 8.74 19.99 -10.06
C MET A 341 9.78 19.88 -11.20
N THR A 342 10.94 20.50 -11.02
CA THR A 342 12.01 20.54 -12.05
C THR A 342 12.58 19.17 -12.42
N ASP A 343 12.54 18.22 -11.50
CA ASP A 343 13.08 16.87 -11.64
C ASP A 343 11.95 15.82 -11.78
N VAL A 344 10.78 16.21 -12.30
CA VAL A 344 9.66 15.26 -12.52
C VAL A 344 10.03 14.25 -13.59
N THR A 345 9.66 12.98 -13.36
CA THR A 345 9.88 11.84 -14.27
C THR A 345 8.57 11.33 -14.87
N ILE A 346 8.69 10.53 -15.94
CA ILE A 346 7.57 9.85 -16.62
C ILE A 346 7.72 8.34 -16.43
#